data_a2a4e71ef9a1a0bbeb3969fdcdcaeae5
#
_entry.id   a2a4e71ef9a1a0bbeb3969fdcdcaeae5
#
_cell.length_a   1.000
_cell.length_b   1.000
_cell.length_c   1.000
_cell.angle_alpha   90.00
_cell.angle_beta   90.00
_cell.angle_gamma   90.00
#
_symmetry.space_group_name_H-M   'P 1'
#
loop_
_entity.id
_entity.type
_entity.pdbx_description
1 polymer ?
#
loop_
_entity_poly.entity_id
_entity_poly.type
_entity_poly.pdbx_seq_one_letter_code
_entity_poly.pdbx_strand_id
1 'polypeptide(L)'
;FVAENRGDCLDIYGMHYYPKHREIFDALKFELSLIGDRPFWATEPHWDAKDGENDMLDYAETAICTLWDQTDLGMDGFMWWSYKRTGDLRGNLMRIISVPIKDARPIVMDDHDGRDTKEKYKLQTRAFRKGNTISVYVINMCNKDDIATAKAYQDYVFGLKTGMIDGEVEYMQWTDDTPVEGVQGNAQKIDDSNFSLTLPVRSITYFQFYLQ
;
A
#
# COMPACT_ATOMS: atom_id res chain seq x y z
N PHE A 1 -17.54 -23.70 5.26
CA PHE A 1 -18.38 -24.60 6.07
C PHE A 1 -18.82 -23.97 7.38
N VAL A 2 -17.89 -23.46 8.22
CA VAL A 2 -18.27 -22.86 9.52
C VAL A 2 -19.10 -21.59 9.31
N ALA A 3 -18.70 -20.72 8.41
CA ALA A 3 -19.43 -19.48 8.12
C ALA A 3 -20.85 -19.76 7.60
N GLU A 4 -21.01 -20.76 6.75
CA GLU A 4 -22.31 -21.13 6.17
C GLU A 4 -23.25 -21.81 7.16
N ASN A 5 -22.72 -22.68 8.03
CA ASN A 5 -23.53 -23.57 8.86
C ASN A 5 -23.53 -23.19 10.33
N ARG A 6 -22.52 -22.52 10.81
CA ARG A 6 -22.33 -22.15 12.22
C ARG A 6 -21.79 -20.73 12.38
N GLY A 7 -22.08 -19.86 11.44
CA GLY A 7 -21.68 -18.46 11.50
C GLY A 7 -22.15 -17.71 12.75
N ASP A 8 -23.23 -18.17 13.37
CA ASP A 8 -23.75 -17.69 14.65
C ASP A 8 -22.80 -17.90 15.83
N CYS A 9 -21.81 -18.79 15.67
CA CYS A 9 -20.80 -19.09 16.69
C CYS A 9 -19.50 -18.25 16.54
N LEU A 10 -19.44 -17.34 15.56
CA LEU A 10 -18.27 -16.53 15.27
C LEU A 10 -18.53 -15.06 15.59
N ASP A 11 -17.77 -14.50 16.51
CA ASP A 11 -17.74 -13.05 16.77
C ASP A 11 -16.85 -12.31 15.79
N ILE A 12 -15.72 -12.93 15.44
CA ILE A 12 -14.72 -12.39 14.50
C ILE A 12 -14.36 -13.51 13.52
N TYR A 13 -14.33 -13.17 12.24
CA TYR A 13 -13.82 -14.07 11.22
C TYR A 13 -12.33 -13.82 11.00
N GLY A 14 -11.50 -14.78 11.37
CA GLY A 14 -10.04 -14.71 11.20
C GLY A 14 -9.55 -15.72 10.16
N MET A 15 -8.66 -15.29 9.29
CA MET A 15 -8.04 -16.17 8.32
C MET A 15 -6.56 -15.88 8.12
N HIS A 16 -5.83 -16.92 7.75
CA HIS A 16 -4.47 -16.81 7.23
C HIS A 16 -4.54 -16.57 5.73
N TYR A 17 -3.93 -15.49 5.28
CA TYR A 17 -3.91 -15.12 3.88
C TYR A 17 -2.47 -14.92 3.41
N TYR A 18 -2.06 -15.75 2.47
CA TYR A 18 -0.74 -15.74 1.85
C TYR A 18 -0.89 -15.38 0.37
N PRO A 19 -0.97 -14.11 0.03
CA PRO A 19 -1.27 -13.72 -1.33
C PRO A 19 -0.06 -13.98 -2.22
N LYS A 20 -0.11 -15.06 -2.97
CA LYS A 20 0.78 -15.23 -4.12
C LYS A 20 0.15 -14.71 -5.41
N HIS A 21 -1.16 -14.67 -5.46
CA HIS A 21 -1.90 -14.34 -6.68
C HIS A 21 -3.26 -13.72 -6.37
N ARG A 22 -3.65 -12.79 -7.20
CA ARG A 22 -4.96 -12.15 -7.20
C ARG A 22 -6.14 -13.13 -7.36
N GLU A 23 -5.88 -14.32 -7.87
CA GLU A 23 -6.86 -15.40 -8.02
C GLU A 23 -7.59 -15.74 -6.71
N ILE A 24 -6.93 -15.51 -5.57
CA ILE A 24 -7.54 -15.74 -4.25
C ILE A 24 -8.54 -14.63 -3.88
N PHE A 25 -8.46 -13.46 -4.51
CA PHE A 25 -9.29 -12.31 -4.17
C PHE A 25 -10.79 -12.56 -4.36
N ASP A 26 -11.17 -13.23 -5.43
CA ASP A 26 -12.57 -13.57 -5.68
C ASP A 26 -13.09 -14.64 -4.71
N ALA A 27 -12.23 -15.61 -4.35
CA ALA A 27 -12.56 -16.58 -3.31
C ALA A 27 -12.78 -15.90 -1.96
N LEU A 28 -11.93 -14.94 -1.60
CA LEU A 28 -12.10 -14.13 -0.37
C LEU A 28 -13.37 -13.30 -0.38
N LYS A 29 -13.71 -12.67 -1.48
CA LYS A 29 -14.99 -11.95 -1.62
C LYS A 29 -16.19 -12.87 -1.38
N PHE A 30 -16.13 -14.09 -1.91
CA PHE A 30 -17.16 -15.06 -1.68
C PHE A 30 -17.24 -15.44 -0.20
N GLU A 31 -16.13 -15.78 0.44
CA GLU A 31 -16.10 -16.12 1.86
C GLU A 31 -16.61 -14.97 2.74
N LEU A 32 -16.18 -13.74 2.45
CA LEU A 32 -16.64 -12.54 3.17
C LEU A 32 -18.15 -12.33 3.01
N SER A 33 -18.74 -12.67 1.87
CA SER A 33 -20.18 -12.60 1.67
C SER A 33 -20.97 -13.51 2.60
N LEU A 34 -20.34 -14.55 3.14
CA LEU A 34 -20.96 -15.51 4.06
C LEU A 34 -20.91 -15.09 5.53
N ILE A 35 -19.99 -14.19 5.89
CA ILE A 35 -19.81 -13.77 7.29
C ILE A 35 -20.70 -12.59 7.70
N GLY A 36 -21.34 -11.92 6.73
CA GLY A 36 -22.17 -10.73 6.98
C GLY A 36 -21.35 -9.57 7.56
N ASP A 37 -21.93 -8.83 8.52
CA ASP A 37 -21.32 -7.64 9.12
C ASP A 37 -20.30 -7.95 10.24
N ARG A 38 -19.84 -9.17 10.35
CA ARG A 38 -18.86 -9.55 11.38
C ARG A 38 -17.46 -9.03 11.01
N PRO A 39 -16.67 -8.63 12.02
CA PRO A 39 -15.30 -8.21 11.79
C PRO A 39 -14.46 -9.29 11.08
N PHE A 40 -13.70 -8.88 10.09
CA PHE A 40 -12.76 -9.71 9.36
C PHE A 40 -11.32 -9.34 9.72
N TRP A 41 -10.54 -10.33 10.15
CA TRP A 41 -9.14 -10.17 10.52
C TRP A 41 -8.24 -11.07 9.67
N ALA A 42 -7.25 -10.48 9.02
CA ALA A 42 -6.14 -11.21 8.45
C ALA A 42 -5.13 -11.54 9.56
N THR A 43 -5.22 -12.75 10.09
CA THR A 43 -4.49 -13.13 11.31
C THR A 43 -3.07 -13.62 11.06
N GLU A 44 -2.73 -13.93 9.79
CA GLU A 44 -1.38 -14.35 9.42
C GLU A 44 -1.12 -14.11 7.92
N PRO A 45 -1.17 -12.88 7.43
CA PRO A 45 -0.64 -12.61 6.11
C PRO A 45 0.87 -12.67 6.13
N HIS A 46 1.44 -13.35 5.17
CA HIS A 46 2.88 -13.48 5.00
C HIS A 46 3.23 -13.67 3.54
N TRP A 47 4.45 -13.30 3.19
CA TRP A 47 5.06 -13.61 1.92
C TRP A 47 6.31 -14.44 2.17
N ASP A 48 6.30 -15.68 1.68
CA ASP A 48 7.48 -16.54 1.74
C ASP A 48 8.52 -16.04 0.74
N ALA A 49 9.58 -15.42 1.26
CA ALA A 49 10.78 -15.32 0.45
C ALA A 49 11.40 -16.70 0.30
N LYS A 50 11.77 -17.02 -0.90
CA LYS A 50 12.73 -18.09 -1.07
C LYS A 50 14.04 -17.69 -0.40
N ASP A 51 14.61 -18.59 0.38
CA ASP A 51 15.93 -18.40 0.97
C ASP A 51 16.93 -17.93 -0.11
N GLY A 52 17.53 -16.77 0.09
CA GLY A 52 18.49 -16.17 -0.82
C GLY A 52 18.00 -15.00 -1.69
N GLU A 53 16.71 -14.72 -1.75
CA GLU A 53 16.17 -13.52 -2.40
C GLU A 53 16.09 -12.38 -1.39
N ASN A 54 17.18 -11.64 -1.23
CA ASN A 54 17.27 -10.50 -0.32
C ASN A 54 16.83 -9.19 -0.97
N ASP A 55 15.77 -9.23 -1.78
CA ASP A 55 15.19 -8.00 -2.30
C ASP A 55 14.17 -7.43 -1.33
N MET A 56 14.66 -6.56 -0.46
CA MET A 56 13.84 -5.95 0.59
C MET A 56 12.78 -5.02 0.02
N LEU A 57 13.01 -4.44 -1.15
CA LEU A 57 12.07 -3.54 -1.80
C LEU A 57 10.88 -4.31 -2.41
N ASP A 58 11.14 -5.44 -3.09
CA ASP A 58 10.09 -6.32 -3.61
C ASP A 58 9.23 -6.91 -2.47
N TYR A 59 9.84 -7.18 -1.35
CA TYR A 59 9.11 -7.59 -0.14
C TYR A 59 8.22 -6.50 0.40
N ALA A 60 8.74 -5.29 0.46
CA ALA A 60 7.99 -4.15 0.95
C ALA A 60 6.81 -3.85 0.02
N GLU A 61 7.00 -3.91 -1.30
CA GLU A 61 5.92 -3.80 -2.28
C GLU A 61 4.83 -4.84 -2.00
N THR A 62 5.21 -6.10 -1.88
CA THR A 62 4.25 -7.19 -1.65
C THR A 62 3.48 -7.00 -0.35
N ALA A 63 4.14 -6.58 0.73
CA ALA A 63 3.49 -6.31 2.00
C ALA A 63 2.46 -5.17 1.89
N ILE A 64 2.82 -4.10 1.19
CA ILE A 64 1.94 -2.94 0.97
C ILE A 64 0.75 -3.34 0.11
N CYS A 65 0.98 -4.02 -1.00
CA CYS A 65 -0.10 -4.45 -1.89
C CYS A 65 -1.04 -5.44 -1.20
N THR A 66 -0.52 -6.34 -0.38
CA THR A 66 -1.33 -7.24 0.44
C THR A 66 -2.23 -6.47 1.40
N LEU A 67 -1.68 -5.48 2.09
CA LEU A 67 -2.47 -4.64 2.99
C LEU A 67 -3.57 -3.89 2.23
N TRP A 68 -3.27 -3.34 1.06
CA TRP A 68 -4.24 -2.64 0.24
C TRP A 68 -5.38 -3.57 -0.23
N ASP A 69 -5.05 -4.75 -0.71
CA ASP A 69 -6.05 -5.73 -1.15
C ASP A 69 -6.99 -6.14 -0.02
N GLN A 70 -6.45 -6.35 1.17
CA GLN A 70 -7.26 -6.72 2.32
C GLN A 70 -8.10 -5.54 2.85
N THR A 71 -7.56 -4.32 2.77
CA THR A 71 -8.32 -3.11 3.10
C THR A 71 -9.49 -2.89 2.13
N ASP A 72 -9.28 -3.14 0.85
CA ASP A 72 -10.33 -3.06 -0.18
C ASP A 72 -11.42 -4.14 0.02
N LEU A 73 -11.09 -5.24 0.67
CA LEU A 73 -12.05 -6.27 1.08
C LEU A 73 -12.83 -5.92 2.35
N GLY A 74 -12.53 -4.80 3.00
CA GLY A 74 -13.17 -4.40 4.26
C GLY A 74 -12.57 -5.08 5.49
N MET A 75 -11.29 -5.40 5.46
CA MET A 75 -10.59 -5.97 6.61
C MET A 75 -10.54 -4.98 7.78
N ASP A 76 -10.89 -5.47 8.97
CA ASP A 76 -10.86 -4.67 10.21
C ASP A 76 -9.58 -4.83 11.01
N GLY A 77 -8.82 -5.90 10.79
CA GLY A 77 -7.59 -6.17 11.50
C GLY A 77 -6.55 -6.90 10.65
N PHE A 78 -5.29 -6.58 10.90
CA PHE A 78 -4.16 -7.11 10.15
C PHE A 78 -3.00 -7.47 11.09
N MET A 79 -2.56 -8.73 11.09
CA MET A 79 -1.47 -9.24 11.93
C MET A 79 -0.42 -9.90 11.06
N TRP A 80 0.60 -9.17 10.66
CA TRP A 80 1.66 -9.69 9.80
C TRP A 80 2.45 -10.80 10.50
N TRP A 81 2.57 -11.95 9.87
CA TRP A 81 3.37 -13.07 10.35
C TRP A 81 4.86 -12.72 10.34
N SER A 82 5.56 -13.10 11.40
CA SER A 82 7.00 -12.93 11.52
C SER A 82 7.50 -11.47 11.61
N TYR A 83 6.74 -10.59 12.25
CA TYR A 83 7.14 -9.21 12.56
C TYR A 83 8.41 -9.07 13.44
N LYS A 84 9.10 -10.17 13.72
CA LYS A 84 10.29 -10.19 14.59
C LYS A 84 11.51 -9.45 14.05
N ARG A 85 11.49 -9.01 12.80
CA ARG A 85 12.57 -8.26 12.18
C ARG A 85 12.34 -6.76 12.30
N THR A 86 12.44 -6.25 13.52
CA THR A 86 12.56 -4.80 13.74
C THR A 86 13.87 -4.35 13.11
N GLY A 87 13.80 -3.36 12.21
CA GLY A 87 14.97 -2.78 11.56
C GLY A 87 15.17 -3.18 10.10
N ASP A 88 14.32 -4.02 9.54
CA ASP A 88 14.27 -4.20 8.09
C ASP A 88 13.27 -3.21 7.43
N LEU A 89 13.41 -3.05 6.11
CA LEU A 89 12.57 -2.14 5.34
C LEU A 89 11.07 -2.46 5.48
N ARG A 90 10.69 -3.73 5.55
CA ARG A 90 9.31 -4.17 5.72
C ARG A 90 8.70 -3.66 7.01
N GLY A 91 9.42 -3.83 8.12
CA GLY A 91 8.95 -3.37 9.42
C GLY A 91 8.75 -1.86 9.47
N ASN A 92 9.67 -1.10 8.89
CA ASN A 92 9.56 0.35 8.79
C ASN A 92 8.39 0.77 7.91
N LEU A 93 8.24 0.18 6.73
CA LEU A 93 7.14 0.50 5.82
C LEU A 93 5.78 0.12 6.40
N MET A 94 5.65 -1.06 7.01
CA MET A 94 4.40 -1.46 7.67
C MET A 94 4.00 -0.47 8.75
N ARG A 95 4.93 0.05 9.52
CA ARG A 95 4.64 1.09 10.52
C ARG A 95 4.19 2.40 9.88
N ILE A 96 4.91 2.84 8.84
CA ILE A 96 4.59 4.10 8.13
C ILE A 96 3.24 4.00 7.43
N ILE A 97 2.89 2.84 6.88
CA ILE A 97 1.61 2.61 6.21
C ILE A 97 0.46 2.49 7.21
N SER A 98 0.64 1.70 8.28
CA SER A 98 -0.46 1.36 9.18
C SER A 98 -0.93 2.54 10.04
N VAL A 99 -0.02 3.42 10.44
CA VAL A 99 -0.39 4.58 11.28
C VAL A 99 -1.27 5.59 10.54
N PRO A 100 -0.93 6.02 9.32
CA PRO A 100 -1.77 6.97 8.57
C PRO A 100 -3.13 6.41 8.14
N ILE A 101 -3.24 5.11 7.87
CA ILE A 101 -4.51 4.51 7.43
C ILE A 101 -5.46 4.14 8.57
N LYS A 102 -4.96 4.09 9.80
CA LYS A 102 -5.80 3.84 10.96
C LYS A 102 -6.88 4.92 11.09
N ASP A 103 -8.14 4.52 11.05
CA ASP A 103 -9.30 5.41 11.08
C ASP A 103 -9.37 6.39 9.88
N ALA A 104 -8.62 6.12 8.81
CA ALA A 104 -8.66 6.89 7.58
C ALA A 104 -9.68 6.29 6.59
N ARG A 105 -10.11 7.11 5.65
CA ARG A 105 -10.97 6.69 4.55
C ARG A 105 -10.18 6.64 3.26
N PRO A 106 -10.33 5.61 2.43
CA PRO A 106 -9.73 5.60 1.10
C PRO A 106 -10.28 6.73 0.24
N ILE A 107 -9.44 7.30 -0.59
CA ILE A 107 -9.79 8.33 -1.57
C ILE A 107 -9.62 7.73 -2.97
N VAL A 108 -10.57 8.02 -3.86
CA VAL A 108 -10.45 7.65 -5.26
C VAL A 108 -9.41 8.53 -5.92
N MET A 109 -8.42 7.90 -6.55
CA MET A 109 -7.46 8.55 -7.43
C MET A 109 -7.86 8.27 -8.88
N ASP A 110 -7.86 9.30 -9.74
CA ASP A 110 -8.29 9.13 -11.15
C ASP A 110 -7.33 8.29 -11.98
N ASP A 111 -6.07 8.37 -11.64
CA ASP A 111 -5.04 7.64 -12.33
C ASP A 111 -4.46 6.55 -11.43
N HIS A 112 -5.14 5.46 -11.40
CA HIS A 112 -4.52 4.19 -11.24
C HIS A 112 -4.35 3.56 -9.90
N ASP A 113 -5.03 2.59 -9.93
CA ASP A 113 -4.63 1.32 -9.40
C ASP A 113 -4.03 0.45 -10.53
N GLY A 114 -2.75 0.43 -10.65
CA GLY A 114 -2.03 -0.41 -11.61
C GLY A 114 -2.22 -1.91 -11.39
N ARG A 115 -2.91 -2.32 -10.31
CA ARG A 115 -3.17 -3.72 -9.96
C ARG A 115 -4.05 -4.44 -10.96
N ASP A 116 -4.92 -3.72 -11.70
CA ASP A 116 -5.81 -4.33 -12.67
C ASP A 116 -5.19 -4.54 -14.04
N THR A 117 -3.98 -4.12 -14.24
CA THR A 117 -3.40 -4.16 -15.55
C THR A 117 -2.43 -5.30 -15.67
N LYS A 118 -2.57 -6.03 -16.75
CA LYS A 118 -1.52 -6.91 -17.28
C LYS A 118 -0.26 -6.12 -17.70
N GLU A 119 -0.28 -4.81 -17.51
CA GLU A 119 0.84 -3.92 -17.82
C GLU A 119 1.80 -3.92 -16.64
N LYS A 120 2.92 -4.56 -16.81
CA LYS A 120 3.98 -4.81 -15.84
C LYS A 120 4.58 -3.59 -15.15
N TYR A 121 4.29 -2.35 -15.58
CA TYR A 121 5.09 -1.17 -15.20
C TYR A 121 4.24 0.10 -14.99
N LYS A 122 3.03 -0.06 -14.49
CA LYS A 122 2.24 1.11 -14.08
C LYS A 122 2.52 1.48 -12.63
N LEU A 123 2.43 2.76 -12.36
CA LEU A 123 2.41 3.26 -11.00
C LEU A 123 1.22 2.64 -10.25
N GLN A 124 1.49 2.08 -9.08
CA GLN A 124 0.45 1.65 -8.16
C GLN A 124 0.29 2.74 -7.12
N THR A 125 -0.93 3.24 -6.95
CA THR A 125 -1.19 4.35 -6.05
C THR A 125 -2.35 4.06 -5.12
N ARG A 126 -2.26 4.56 -3.89
CA ARG A 126 -3.35 4.58 -2.91
C ARG A 126 -3.31 5.86 -2.12
N ALA A 127 -4.48 6.43 -1.88
CA ALA A 127 -4.60 7.61 -1.05
C ALA A 127 -5.66 7.42 0.03
N PHE A 128 -5.40 8.00 1.18
CA PHE A 128 -6.25 7.93 2.36
C PHE A 128 -6.41 9.31 2.97
N ARG A 129 -7.60 9.58 3.50
CA ARG A 129 -7.91 10.83 4.21
C ARG A 129 -8.28 10.57 5.65
N LYS A 130 -7.65 11.31 6.56
CA LYS A 130 -8.00 11.36 7.98
C LYS A 130 -8.12 12.82 8.41
N GLY A 131 -9.35 13.27 8.61
CA GLY A 131 -9.60 14.70 8.84
C GLY A 131 -9.13 15.54 7.65
N ASN A 132 -8.21 16.46 7.89
CA ASN A 132 -7.60 17.28 6.84
C ASN A 132 -6.28 16.70 6.31
N THR A 133 -5.80 15.59 6.84
CA THR A 133 -4.58 14.95 6.38
C THR A 133 -4.85 14.01 5.23
N ILE A 134 -4.07 14.13 4.18
CA ILE A 134 -4.02 13.21 3.04
C ILE A 134 -2.68 12.46 3.08
N SER A 135 -2.76 11.14 2.99
CA SER A 135 -1.61 10.24 2.91
C SER A 135 -1.66 9.49 1.59
N VAL A 136 -0.60 9.54 0.82
CA VAL A 136 -0.53 8.90 -0.51
C VAL A 136 0.68 8.00 -0.59
N TYR A 137 0.48 6.84 -1.17
CA TYR A 137 1.50 5.85 -1.45
C TYR A 137 1.59 5.64 -2.95
N VAL A 138 2.81 5.66 -3.46
CA VAL A 138 3.11 5.44 -4.87
C VAL A 138 4.20 4.39 -5.00
N ILE A 139 3.94 3.37 -5.77
CA ILE A 139 4.89 2.29 -6.06
C ILE A 139 5.22 2.33 -7.54
N ASN A 140 6.50 2.47 -7.86
CA ASN A 140 7.06 2.39 -9.21
C ASN A 140 8.04 1.21 -9.26
N MET A 141 7.51 -0.01 -9.30
CA MET A 141 8.31 -1.23 -9.25
C MET A 141 8.39 -1.93 -10.59
N CYS A 142 9.50 -2.59 -10.82
CA CYS A 142 9.74 -3.53 -11.91
C CYS A 142 10.68 -4.64 -11.44
N ASN A 143 10.79 -5.73 -12.20
CA ASN A 143 11.82 -6.73 -11.93
C ASN A 143 13.22 -6.12 -12.14
N LYS A 144 14.23 -6.62 -11.44
CA LYS A 144 15.60 -6.15 -11.58
C LYS A 144 16.15 -6.27 -13.01
N ASP A 145 15.74 -7.30 -13.73
CA ASP A 145 16.15 -7.53 -15.11
C ASP A 145 15.54 -6.52 -16.09
N ASP A 146 14.48 -5.84 -15.69
CA ASP A 146 13.72 -4.91 -16.52
C ASP A 146 14.07 -3.42 -16.26
N ILE A 147 15.00 -3.14 -15.35
CA ILE A 147 15.33 -1.75 -14.94
C ILE A 147 15.71 -0.87 -16.13
N ALA A 148 16.44 -1.40 -17.09
CA ALA A 148 16.89 -0.65 -18.25
C ALA A 148 15.76 -0.19 -19.18
N THR A 149 14.60 -0.84 -19.11
CA THR A 149 13.41 -0.55 -19.93
C THR A 149 12.26 0.05 -19.15
N ALA A 150 12.35 0.04 -17.83
CA ALA A 150 11.34 0.58 -16.96
C ALA A 150 11.38 2.12 -16.94
N LYS A 151 10.21 2.73 -16.71
CA LYS A 151 10.06 4.18 -16.78
C LYS A 151 10.26 4.81 -15.41
N ALA A 152 11.28 5.69 -15.30
CA ALA A 152 11.32 6.70 -14.25
C ALA A 152 10.44 7.89 -14.63
N TYR A 153 9.79 8.50 -13.67
CA TYR A 153 8.98 9.69 -13.87
C TYR A 153 9.71 10.87 -13.24
N GLN A 154 10.14 11.81 -14.09
CA GLN A 154 10.69 13.08 -13.65
C GLN A 154 9.54 14.06 -13.47
N ASP A 155 9.51 14.78 -12.36
CA ASP A 155 8.51 15.82 -12.08
C ASP A 155 7.06 15.35 -12.31
N TYR A 156 6.72 14.15 -11.83
CA TYR A 156 5.36 13.64 -11.92
C TYR A 156 4.41 14.51 -11.10
N VAL A 157 3.38 15.04 -11.76
CA VAL A 157 2.46 15.99 -11.14
C VAL A 157 1.30 15.27 -10.46
N PHE A 158 1.11 15.60 -9.20
CA PHE A 158 -0.07 15.24 -8.42
C PHE A 158 -0.94 16.48 -8.23
N GLY A 159 -2.23 16.32 -8.42
CA GLY A 159 -3.18 17.43 -8.31
C GLY A 159 -4.42 17.06 -7.52
N LEU A 160 -4.95 18.02 -6.78
CA LEU A 160 -6.24 17.93 -6.13
C LEU A 160 -7.33 18.41 -7.09
N LYS A 161 -8.42 17.66 -7.22
CA LYS A 161 -9.62 18.12 -7.95
C LYS A 161 -10.35 19.23 -7.18
N THR A 162 -10.27 19.20 -5.87
CA THR A 162 -10.95 20.15 -4.99
C THR A 162 -10.12 20.38 -3.73
N GLY A 163 -10.12 21.58 -3.21
CA GLY A 163 -9.36 21.98 -2.02
C GLY A 163 -8.00 22.57 -2.36
N MET A 164 -7.32 23.03 -1.32
CA MET A 164 -5.98 23.60 -1.42
C MET A 164 -5.06 22.90 -0.42
N ILE A 165 -3.81 22.78 -0.81
CA ILE A 165 -2.74 22.21 0.01
C ILE A 165 -2.26 23.27 1.01
N ASP A 166 -2.32 22.93 2.28
CA ASP A 166 -1.80 23.76 3.36
C ASP A 166 -0.35 23.40 3.65
N GLY A 167 0.54 24.36 3.44
CA GLY A 167 1.97 24.19 3.69
C GLY A 167 2.72 23.39 2.62
N GLU A 168 3.69 22.63 3.08
CA GLU A 168 4.57 21.82 2.26
C GLU A 168 4.03 20.39 2.13
N VAL A 169 4.46 19.69 1.07
CA VAL A 169 4.20 18.26 0.86
C VAL A 169 5.46 17.51 1.21
N GLU A 170 5.48 16.90 2.37
CA GLU A 170 6.60 16.09 2.83
C GLU A 170 6.52 14.70 2.22
N TYR A 171 7.65 14.15 1.78
CA TYR A 171 7.71 12.78 1.29
C TYR A 171 8.83 11.98 1.94
N MET A 172 8.67 10.66 1.90
CA MET A 172 9.67 9.67 2.21
C MET A 172 9.74 8.66 1.04
N GLN A 173 10.95 8.34 0.60
CA GLN A 173 11.17 7.51 -0.56
C GLN A 173 12.23 6.45 -0.31
N TRP A 174 11.96 5.25 -0.81
CA TRP A 174 12.86 4.10 -0.80
C TRP A 174 13.14 3.64 -2.22
N THR A 175 14.39 3.34 -2.48
CA THR A 175 14.91 2.72 -3.70
C THR A 175 15.87 1.61 -3.32
N ASP A 176 16.41 0.88 -4.29
CA ASP A 176 17.43 -0.14 -4.03
C ASP A 176 18.68 0.41 -3.32
N ASP A 177 18.96 1.71 -3.49
CA ASP A 177 20.19 2.37 -2.98
C ASP A 177 19.94 3.20 -1.69
N THR A 178 18.72 3.29 -1.23
CA THR A 178 18.42 4.09 -0.03
C THR A 178 18.60 3.28 1.27
N PRO A 179 18.90 3.95 2.39
CA PRO A 179 18.90 3.28 3.69
C PRO A 179 17.49 2.77 4.05
N VAL A 180 17.42 1.88 5.01
CA VAL A 180 16.16 1.26 5.51
C VAL A 180 15.17 2.32 6.01
N GLU A 181 15.67 3.43 6.53
CA GLU A 181 14.87 4.57 7.00
C GLU A 181 14.24 5.36 5.85
N GLY A 182 14.73 5.18 4.63
CA GLY A 182 14.34 5.97 3.47
C GLY A 182 15.02 7.34 3.40
N VAL A 183 14.73 8.06 2.35
CA VAL A 183 15.16 9.45 2.15
C VAL A 183 13.96 10.37 2.28
N GLN A 184 14.08 11.39 3.11
CA GLN A 184 13.06 12.41 3.31
C GLN A 184 13.33 13.64 2.44
N GLY A 185 12.25 14.31 2.03
CA GLY A 185 12.32 15.55 1.30
C GLY A 185 10.96 16.24 1.18
N ASN A 186 10.96 17.36 0.49
CA ASN A 186 9.76 18.11 0.17
C ASN A 186 9.50 18.06 -1.34
N ALA A 187 8.26 17.83 -1.72
CA ALA A 187 7.84 17.92 -3.11
C ALA A 187 7.87 19.37 -3.60
N GLN A 188 8.07 19.54 -4.89
CA GLN A 188 8.03 20.86 -5.50
C GLN A 188 6.56 21.31 -5.64
N LYS A 189 6.14 22.28 -4.83
CA LYS A 189 4.83 22.91 -4.96
C LYS A 189 4.79 23.73 -6.25
N ILE A 190 3.78 23.47 -7.10
CA ILE A 190 3.54 24.17 -8.35
C ILE A 190 2.56 25.31 -8.11
N ASP A 191 1.45 25.00 -7.42
CA ASP A 191 0.44 25.97 -6.98
C ASP A 191 -0.28 25.44 -5.72
N ASP A 192 -1.40 26.03 -5.35
CA ASP A 192 -2.13 25.62 -4.14
C ASP A 192 -2.84 24.25 -4.24
N SER A 193 -2.93 23.68 -5.42
CA SER A 193 -3.58 22.38 -5.64
C SER A 193 -2.66 21.35 -6.29
N ASN A 194 -1.47 21.75 -6.75
CA ASN A 194 -0.58 20.89 -7.51
C ASN A 194 0.85 20.91 -6.96
N PHE A 195 1.48 19.75 -6.98
CA PHE A 195 2.90 19.57 -6.68
C PHE A 195 3.51 18.48 -7.56
N SER A 196 4.82 18.44 -7.64
CA SER A 196 5.53 17.42 -8.40
C SER A 196 6.56 16.67 -7.56
N LEU A 197 6.77 15.42 -7.93
CA LEU A 197 7.76 14.51 -7.36
C LEU A 197 8.46 13.72 -8.45
N THR A 198 9.74 13.44 -8.26
CA THR A 198 10.44 12.44 -9.04
C THR A 198 10.17 11.05 -8.47
N LEU A 199 9.74 10.12 -9.32
CA LEU A 199 9.47 8.73 -8.99
C LEU A 199 10.49 7.83 -9.71
N PRO A 200 11.61 7.48 -9.07
CA PRO A 200 12.61 6.60 -9.67
C PRO A 200 12.04 5.24 -10.04
N VAL A 201 12.71 4.55 -10.95
CA VAL A 201 12.48 3.13 -11.17
C VAL A 201 12.83 2.38 -9.89
N ARG A 202 12.04 1.37 -9.53
CA ARG A 202 12.15 0.60 -8.30
C ARG A 202 12.14 1.51 -7.08
N SER A 203 11.02 2.20 -6.90
CA SER A 203 10.81 3.07 -5.75
C SER A 203 9.46 2.86 -5.09
N ILE A 204 9.44 3.06 -3.79
CA ILE A 204 8.23 3.20 -2.98
C ILE A 204 8.28 4.59 -2.40
N THR A 205 7.26 5.38 -2.64
CA THR A 205 7.16 6.76 -2.16
C THR A 205 5.90 6.92 -1.33
N TYR A 206 6.06 7.44 -0.14
CA TYR A 206 4.99 7.91 0.72
C TYR A 206 5.08 9.41 0.84
N PHE A 207 3.97 10.12 0.70
CA PHE A 207 3.91 11.55 0.99
C PHE A 207 2.62 11.92 1.73
N GLN A 208 2.72 13.01 2.48
CA GLN A 208 1.65 13.49 3.31
C GLN A 208 1.52 15.00 3.17
N PHE A 209 0.29 15.49 3.17
CA PHE A 209 -0.02 16.92 3.19
C PHE A 209 -1.35 17.19 3.87
N TYR A 210 -1.59 18.45 4.18
CA TYR A 210 -2.80 18.91 4.82
C TYR A 210 -3.67 19.70 3.84
N LEU A 211 -4.97 19.61 4.01
CA LEU A 211 -5.95 20.42 3.30
C LEU A 211 -6.37 21.62 4.14
N GLN A 212 -6.52 22.76 3.47
CA GLN A 212 -7.15 23.94 4.07
C GLN A 212 -8.63 23.74 4.29
#